data_8fc08638fdcfaa5a384434be3963e8ba
#
_entry.id   8fc08638fdcfaa5a384434be3963e8ba
#
_cell.length_a   1.000
_cell.length_b   1.000
_cell.length_c   1.000
_cell.angle_alpha   90.00
_cell.angle_beta   90.00
_cell.angle_gamma   90.00
#
_symmetry.space_group_name_H-M   'P 1'
#
loop_
_entity.id
_entity.type
_entity.pdbx_description
1 polymer ?
#
loop_
_entity_poly.entity_id
_entity_poly.type
_entity_poly.pdbx_seq_one_letter_code
_entity_poly.pdbx_strand_id
1 'polypeptide(L)'
;QINAEQVTAVSDDLIPNGEFLPVAGTHLDFRTPKTIGQDIFADEHLMKICGGYDHNFIISGTGMRKAAEAWDPESGRVMECFTDLPGMQLYTANSMSAESLNKGGVPMHDHNSFCLETQFYPDSVHHENFPYENLKPGKSYHSQTVYRFSVR
;
A
#
# COMPACT_ATOMS: atom_id res chain seq x y z
N GLN A 1 5.57 8.51 -4.06
CA GLN A 1 4.76 9.42 -3.24
C GLN A 1 3.42 8.79 -2.94
N ILE A 2 2.93 8.94 -1.68
CA ILE A 2 1.60 8.47 -1.25
C ILE A 2 0.88 9.64 -0.56
N ASN A 3 -0.37 9.87 -0.91
CA ASN A 3 -1.20 10.92 -0.35
C ASN A 3 -1.92 10.43 0.92
N ALA A 4 -1.16 10.26 2.00
CA ALA A 4 -1.64 9.78 3.29
C ALA A 4 -0.89 10.43 4.45
N GLU A 5 -1.61 10.82 5.50
CA GLU A 5 -1.04 11.36 6.74
C GLU A 5 -0.85 10.26 7.81
N GLN A 6 -1.51 9.12 7.65
CA GLN A 6 -1.53 8.04 8.64
C GLN A 6 -1.54 6.67 7.95
N VAL A 7 -1.16 5.66 8.73
CA VAL A 7 -1.36 4.22 8.43
C VAL A 7 -2.17 3.57 9.54
N THR A 8 -2.78 2.43 9.27
CA THR A 8 -3.33 1.58 10.33
C THR A 8 -2.17 0.91 11.07
N ALA A 9 -2.19 0.97 12.41
CA ALA A 9 -1.25 0.23 13.24
C ALA A 9 -1.59 -1.26 13.21
N VAL A 10 -0.56 -2.10 13.27
CA VAL A 10 -0.70 -3.55 13.32
C VAL A 10 0.03 -4.13 14.54
N SER A 11 -0.46 -5.26 15.04
CA SER A 11 0.22 -6.06 16.04
C SER A 11 1.32 -6.94 15.42
N ASP A 12 2.05 -7.71 16.22
CA ASP A 12 3.14 -8.57 15.76
C ASP A 12 2.70 -9.68 14.80
N ASP A 13 1.41 -9.99 14.76
CA ASP A 13 0.78 -10.91 13.80
C ASP A 13 0.35 -10.23 12.50
N LEU A 14 0.70 -8.95 12.33
CA LEU A 14 0.37 -8.09 11.18
C LEU A 14 -1.13 -7.81 11.02
N ILE A 15 -1.94 -8.08 12.02
CA ILE A 15 -3.35 -7.72 12.03
C ILE A 15 -3.53 -6.31 12.61
N PRO A 16 -4.36 -5.44 12.00
CA PRO A 16 -4.65 -4.13 12.56
C PRO A 16 -5.20 -4.19 13.98
N ASN A 17 -4.72 -3.31 14.86
CA ASN A 17 -5.13 -3.24 16.27
C ASN A 17 -6.16 -2.12 16.54
N GLY A 18 -6.64 -1.43 15.50
CA GLY A 18 -7.62 -0.36 15.61
C GLY A 18 -7.03 1.04 15.76
N GLU A 19 -5.73 1.19 15.90
CA GLU A 19 -5.05 2.48 16.03
C GLU A 19 -4.61 3.04 14.68
N PHE A 20 -4.43 4.36 14.63
CA PHE A 20 -3.85 5.08 13.49
C PHE A 20 -2.53 5.71 13.91
N LEU A 21 -1.49 5.50 13.12
CA LEU A 21 -0.16 6.06 13.35
C LEU A 21 0.15 7.14 12.30
N PRO A 22 0.68 8.31 12.73
CA PRO A 22 1.12 9.32 11.79
C PRO A 22 2.34 8.84 11.01
N VAL A 23 2.40 9.15 9.71
CA VAL A 23 3.58 8.84 8.87
C VAL A 23 4.69 9.85 9.06
N ALA A 24 4.38 11.07 9.51
CA ALA A 24 5.31 12.17 9.63
C ALA A 24 6.56 11.81 10.45
N GLY A 25 7.74 11.96 9.86
CA GLY A 25 9.02 11.69 10.52
C GLY A 25 9.34 10.20 10.70
N THR A 26 8.60 9.32 10.07
CA THR A 26 8.83 7.87 10.10
C THR A 26 9.34 7.34 8.74
N HIS A 27 9.71 6.07 8.71
CA HIS A 27 10.06 5.36 7.47
C HIS A 27 8.89 5.26 6.49
N LEU A 28 7.65 5.43 6.97
CA LEU A 28 6.42 5.39 6.19
C LEU A 28 6.06 6.75 5.57
N ASP A 29 6.86 7.80 5.77
CA ASP A 29 6.56 9.12 5.23
C ASP A 29 6.87 9.22 3.73
N PHE A 30 5.86 8.92 2.92
CA PHE A 30 5.87 9.08 1.46
C PHE A 30 5.09 10.31 0.98
N ARG A 31 4.77 11.28 1.86
CA ARG A 31 4.06 12.51 1.48
C ARG A 31 4.89 13.35 0.51
N THR A 32 6.20 13.33 0.65
CA THR A 32 7.14 13.80 -0.36
C THR A 32 7.76 12.62 -1.10
N PRO A 33 8.11 12.78 -2.38
CA PRO A 33 8.73 11.70 -3.14
C PRO A 33 10.04 11.22 -2.51
N LYS A 34 10.17 9.91 -2.33
CA LYS A 34 11.41 9.23 -1.95
C LYS A 34 11.47 7.86 -2.62
N THR A 35 12.65 7.27 -2.72
CA THR A 35 12.78 5.91 -3.24
C THR A 35 12.25 4.88 -2.24
N ILE A 36 11.63 3.81 -2.73
CA ILE A 36 11.18 2.69 -1.88
C ILE A 36 12.36 2.09 -1.13
N GLY A 37 13.51 1.93 -1.79
CA GLY A 37 14.70 1.34 -1.22
C GLY A 37 15.38 2.15 -0.11
N GLN A 38 15.03 3.44 0.06
CA GLN A 38 15.67 4.29 1.05
C GLN A 38 15.55 3.75 2.47
N ASP A 39 14.36 3.30 2.84
CA ASP A 39 14.03 2.88 4.21
C ASP A 39 13.44 1.46 4.27
N ILE A 40 13.48 0.69 3.17
CA ILE A 40 12.84 -0.64 3.11
C ILE A 40 13.40 -1.63 4.15
N PHE A 41 14.65 -1.43 4.57
CA PHE A 41 15.33 -2.23 5.61
C PHE A 41 15.60 -1.42 6.88
N ALA A 42 14.75 -0.45 7.18
CA ALA A 42 14.87 0.35 8.39
C ALA A 42 14.92 -0.51 9.65
N ASP A 43 15.73 -0.07 10.62
CA ASP A 43 15.87 -0.75 11.92
C ASP A 43 14.68 -0.41 12.83
N GLU A 44 13.50 -0.85 12.40
CA GLU A 44 12.22 -0.67 13.07
C GLU A 44 11.50 -2.02 13.12
N HIS A 45 10.78 -2.27 14.23
CA HIS A 45 10.22 -3.58 14.54
C HIS A 45 9.30 -4.14 13.44
N LEU A 46 8.31 -3.37 13.02
CA LEU A 46 7.35 -3.83 12.01
C LEU A 46 7.98 -4.01 10.62
N MET A 47 8.91 -3.14 10.24
CA MET A 47 9.67 -3.30 8.99
C MET A 47 10.45 -4.61 8.96
N LYS A 48 11.01 -5.03 10.12
CA LYS A 48 11.71 -6.31 10.26
C LYS A 48 10.77 -7.50 10.17
N ILE A 49 9.63 -7.45 10.83
CA ILE A 49 8.62 -8.53 10.79
C ILE A 49 8.07 -8.69 9.37
N CYS A 50 7.74 -7.58 8.71
CA CYS A 50 7.24 -7.59 7.33
C CYS A 50 8.33 -7.95 6.30
N GLY A 51 9.60 -7.78 6.65
CA GLY A 51 10.70 -7.88 5.70
C GLY A 51 10.75 -6.74 4.68
N GLY A 52 10.08 -5.63 4.94
CA GLY A 52 9.92 -4.48 4.05
C GLY A 52 8.60 -3.75 4.28
N TYR A 53 8.08 -3.06 3.27
CA TYR A 53 6.76 -2.44 3.41
C TYR A 53 5.65 -3.48 3.22
N ASP A 54 4.69 -3.45 4.14
CA ASP A 54 3.41 -4.17 4.07
C ASP A 54 2.39 -3.41 4.94
N HIS A 55 2.03 -2.20 4.52
CA HIS A 55 1.31 -1.25 5.36
C HIS A 55 0.12 -0.66 4.62
N ASN A 56 -1.02 -0.56 5.33
CA ASN A 56 -2.22 0.09 4.83
C ASN A 56 -2.16 1.59 5.13
N PHE A 57 -2.01 2.40 4.09
CA PHE A 57 -2.03 3.86 4.13
C PHE A 57 -3.47 4.37 4.10
N ILE A 58 -3.80 5.32 4.98
CA ILE A 58 -5.09 6.01 5.04
C ILE A 58 -5.07 7.15 4.03
N ILE A 59 -5.70 6.94 2.87
CA ILE A 59 -5.64 7.86 1.75
C ILE A 59 -6.47 9.12 2.03
N SER A 60 -5.81 10.27 1.98
CA SER A 60 -6.41 11.57 2.25
C SER A 60 -7.52 11.92 1.25
N GLY A 61 -8.59 12.56 1.75
CA GLY A 61 -9.74 12.97 0.95
C GLY A 61 -10.78 11.87 0.76
N THR A 62 -11.80 12.17 -0.04
CA THR A 62 -12.93 11.27 -0.33
C THR A 62 -13.26 11.26 -1.82
N GLY A 63 -14.01 10.26 -2.26
CA GLY A 63 -14.33 10.06 -3.67
C GLY A 63 -13.09 9.67 -4.49
N MET A 64 -13.23 9.69 -5.81
CA MET A 64 -12.13 9.38 -6.73
C MET A 64 -11.02 10.43 -6.64
N ARG A 65 -9.83 10.03 -6.19
CA ARG A 65 -8.66 10.91 -6.02
C ARG A 65 -7.36 10.16 -6.23
N LYS A 66 -6.27 10.89 -6.50
CA LYS A 66 -4.93 10.32 -6.60
C LYS A 66 -4.47 9.86 -5.23
N ALA A 67 -4.24 8.56 -5.07
CA ALA A 67 -3.71 7.94 -3.86
C ALA A 67 -2.18 7.92 -3.85
N ALA A 68 -1.57 7.57 -4.98
CA ALA A 68 -0.13 7.44 -5.09
C ALA A 68 0.40 7.74 -6.49
N GLU A 69 1.69 8.00 -6.55
CA GLU A 69 2.47 8.07 -7.78
C GLU A 69 3.82 7.39 -7.56
N ALA A 70 4.18 6.52 -8.50
CA ALA A 70 5.50 5.89 -8.55
C ALA A 70 6.12 6.14 -9.92
N TRP A 71 7.43 6.34 -9.96
CA TRP A 71 8.16 6.48 -11.22
C TRP A 71 9.56 5.90 -11.12
N ASP A 72 10.05 5.47 -12.24
CA ASP A 72 11.42 5.02 -12.43
C ASP A 72 12.22 6.10 -13.15
N PRO A 73 13.26 6.70 -12.52
CA PRO A 73 14.03 7.77 -13.11
C PRO A 73 14.89 7.31 -14.30
N GLU A 74 15.22 6.02 -14.42
CA GLU A 74 16.03 5.51 -15.53
C GLU A 74 15.21 5.37 -16.82
N SER A 75 14.02 4.77 -16.73
CA SER A 75 13.15 4.55 -17.89
C SER A 75 12.14 5.68 -18.13
N GLY A 76 11.97 6.58 -17.15
CA GLY A 76 10.96 7.62 -17.18
C GLY A 76 9.53 7.12 -17.00
N ARG A 77 9.30 5.82 -16.76
CA ARG A 77 7.96 5.26 -16.57
C ARG A 77 7.33 5.80 -15.31
N VAL A 78 6.06 6.17 -15.41
CA VAL A 78 5.23 6.68 -14.30
C VAL A 78 3.99 5.83 -14.19
N MET A 79 3.61 5.49 -12.94
CA MET A 79 2.34 4.91 -12.59
C MET A 79 1.66 5.80 -11.55
N GLU A 80 0.46 6.29 -11.85
CA GLU A 80 -0.39 6.98 -10.90
C GLU A 80 -1.55 6.06 -10.50
N CYS A 81 -1.82 5.97 -9.20
CA CYS A 81 -2.94 5.20 -8.66
C CYS A 81 -4.03 6.16 -8.17
N PHE A 82 -5.26 5.99 -8.67
CA PHE A 82 -6.45 6.72 -8.22
C PHE A 82 -7.45 5.72 -7.66
N THR A 83 -8.19 6.12 -6.63
CA THR A 83 -9.22 5.28 -6.01
C THR A 83 -10.30 6.09 -5.31
N ASP A 84 -11.49 5.52 -5.19
CA ASP A 84 -12.57 5.97 -4.31
C ASP A 84 -12.53 5.27 -2.93
N LEU A 85 -11.68 4.27 -2.75
CA LEU A 85 -11.52 3.51 -1.51
C LEU A 85 -10.69 4.28 -0.45
N PRO A 86 -10.92 4.03 0.85
CA PRO A 86 -10.31 4.80 1.93
C PRO A 86 -8.84 4.46 2.19
N GLY A 87 -8.39 3.28 1.82
CA GLY A 87 -7.05 2.78 2.10
C GLY A 87 -6.33 2.24 0.87
N MET A 88 -5.01 2.10 1.03
CA MET A 88 -4.15 1.48 0.03
C MET A 88 -2.98 0.79 0.71
N GLN A 89 -2.84 -0.52 0.51
CA GLN A 89 -1.64 -1.25 0.92
C GLN A 89 -0.48 -0.94 0.00
N LEU A 90 0.68 -0.61 0.58
CA LEU A 90 1.96 -0.70 -0.10
C LEU A 90 2.63 -1.99 0.34
N TYR A 91 2.80 -2.93 -0.57
CA TYR A 91 3.51 -4.18 -0.34
C TYR A 91 4.71 -4.27 -1.28
N THR A 92 5.87 -4.64 -0.76
CA THR A 92 7.14 -4.63 -1.50
C THR A 92 7.67 -6.03 -1.83
N ALA A 93 6.77 -6.98 -2.06
CA ALA A 93 7.12 -8.35 -2.46
C ALA A 93 8.16 -8.98 -1.52
N ASN A 94 7.88 -9.01 -0.22
CA ASN A 94 8.83 -9.31 0.85
C ASN A 94 9.12 -10.81 1.03
N SER A 95 8.38 -11.70 0.34
CA SER A 95 8.52 -13.16 0.48
C SER A 95 8.27 -13.87 -0.86
N MET A 96 9.10 -13.58 -1.84
CA MET A 96 9.05 -14.22 -3.14
C MET A 96 9.90 -15.50 -3.14
N SER A 97 9.54 -16.47 -3.99
CA SER A 97 10.34 -17.66 -4.22
C SER A 97 11.06 -17.56 -5.57
N ALA A 98 12.39 -17.72 -5.55
CA ALA A 98 13.18 -17.78 -6.77
C ALA A 98 12.80 -18.96 -7.70
N GLU A 99 12.08 -19.96 -7.18
CA GLU A 99 11.51 -21.05 -7.98
C GLU A 99 10.31 -20.62 -8.81
N SER A 100 9.63 -19.52 -8.40
CA SER A 100 8.52 -18.94 -9.13
C SER A 100 9.03 -18.05 -10.26
N LEU A 101 8.44 -18.19 -11.43
CA LEU A 101 8.76 -17.36 -12.59
C LEU A 101 7.66 -16.34 -12.81
N ASN A 102 8.05 -15.12 -13.16
CA ASN A 102 7.10 -14.10 -13.59
C ASN A 102 6.56 -14.43 -15.02
N LYS A 103 5.66 -13.58 -15.51
CA LYS A 103 5.05 -13.74 -16.85
C LYS A 103 6.08 -13.77 -18.00
N GLY A 104 7.26 -13.19 -17.82
CA GLY A 104 8.37 -13.18 -18.78
C GLY A 104 9.33 -14.37 -18.62
N GLY A 105 9.05 -15.33 -17.72
CA GLY A 105 9.94 -16.46 -17.44
C GLY A 105 11.17 -16.11 -16.60
N VAL A 106 11.17 -14.96 -15.91
CA VAL A 106 12.28 -14.52 -15.06
C VAL A 106 12.02 -14.92 -13.61
N PRO A 107 13.00 -15.50 -12.89
CA PRO A 107 12.86 -15.80 -11.47
C PRO A 107 12.42 -14.59 -10.63
N MET A 108 11.51 -14.82 -9.71
CA MET A 108 11.04 -13.81 -8.77
C MET A 108 11.92 -13.80 -7.53
N HIS A 109 12.30 -12.61 -7.09
CA HIS A 109 13.06 -12.41 -5.86
C HIS A 109 12.38 -11.35 -5.00
N ASP A 110 12.69 -11.36 -3.72
CA ASP A 110 12.21 -10.32 -2.80
C ASP A 110 12.54 -8.94 -3.34
N HIS A 111 11.63 -8.04 -3.18
CA HIS A 111 11.72 -6.61 -3.56
C HIS A 111 11.87 -6.33 -5.06
N ASN A 112 11.68 -7.31 -5.94
CA ASN A 112 11.71 -7.11 -7.40
C ASN A 112 10.43 -6.48 -7.95
N SER A 113 9.43 -6.32 -7.11
CA SER A 113 8.15 -5.68 -7.47
C SER A 113 7.51 -5.01 -6.25
N PHE A 114 6.46 -4.27 -6.49
CA PHE A 114 5.61 -3.73 -5.43
C PHE A 114 4.15 -3.71 -5.88
N CYS A 115 3.25 -3.69 -4.91
CA CYS A 115 1.81 -3.58 -5.12
C CYS A 115 1.29 -2.28 -4.49
N LEU A 116 0.30 -1.66 -5.15
CA LEU A 116 -0.54 -0.61 -4.60
C LEU A 116 -1.99 -1.15 -4.61
N GLU A 117 -2.44 -1.64 -3.45
CA GLU A 117 -3.69 -2.38 -3.33
C GLU A 117 -4.74 -1.50 -2.65
N THR A 118 -5.65 -0.94 -3.43
CA THR A 118 -6.70 -0.08 -2.90
C THR A 118 -7.80 -0.90 -2.22
N GLN A 119 -8.23 -0.50 -1.02
CA GLN A 119 -9.04 -1.34 -0.15
C GLN A 119 -9.79 -0.55 0.92
N PHE A 120 -10.78 -1.18 1.57
CA PHE A 120 -11.11 -0.86 2.95
C PHE A 120 -9.96 -1.33 3.85
N TYR A 121 -9.87 -0.79 5.08
CA TYR A 121 -8.77 -1.19 5.95
C TYR A 121 -8.89 -2.67 6.31
N PRO A 122 -7.79 -3.42 6.36
CA PRO A 122 -7.84 -4.82 6.81
C PRO A 122 -8.46 -4.91 8.20
N ASP A 123 -9.16 -6.00 8.47
CA ASP A 123 -9.88 -6.28 9.73
C ASP A 123 -10.95 -5.23 10.13
N SER A 124 -11.45 -4.43 9.19
CA SER A 124 -12.46 -3.39 9.46
C SER A 124 -13.70 -3.90 10.19
N VAL A 125 -14.05 -5.15 10.02
CA VAL A 125 -15.23 -5.78 10.67
C VAL A 125 -15.12 -5.81 12.20
N HIS A 126 -13.93 -5.77 12.76
CA HIS A 126 -13.65 -5.80 14.19
C HIS A 126 -13.39 -4.42 14.81
N HIS A 127 -13.31 -3.35 14.00
CA HIS A 127 -12.96 -2.01 14.46
C HIS A 127 -14.01 -0.98 14.06
N GLU A 128 -14.80 -0.50 15.04
CA GLU A 128 -15.90 0.46 14.79
C GLU A 128 -15.45 1.80 14.19
N ASN A 129 -14.19 2.19 14.43
CA ASN A 129 -13.58 3.42 13.89
C ASN A 129 -13.01 3.26 12.47
N PHE A 130 -12.99 2.02 11.92
CA PHE A 130 -12.57 1.80 10.56
C PHE A 130 -13.75 1.94 9.58
N PRO A 131 -13.56 2.54 8.39
CA PRO A 131 -14.59 2.55 7.38
C PRO A 131 -14.90 1.11 6.95
N TYR A 132 -16.17 0.75 6.97
CA TYR A 132 -16.62 -0.60 6.68
C TYR A 132 -17.96 -0.59 5.95
N GLU A 133 -18.07 -1.40 4.91
CA GLU A 133 -19.32 -1.63 4.20
C GLU A 133 -19.67 -3.12 4.20
N ASN A 134 -20.75 -3.47 4.90
CA ASN A 134 -21.24 -4.83 4.93
C ASN A 134 -22.15 -5.09 3.73
N LEU A 135 -21.70 -5.92 2.81
CA LEU A 135 -22.49 -6.31 1.65
C LEU A 135 -23.64 -7.24 2.07
N LYS A 136 -24.87 -6.72 2.00
CA LYS A 136 -26.09 -7.48 2.31
C LYS A 136 -26.56 -8.29 1.09
N PRO A 137 -27.23 -9.45 1.30
CA PRO A 137 -27.82 -10.20 0.21
C PRO A 137 -28.71 -9.33 -0.68
N GLY A 138 -28.55 -9.46 -2.00
CA GLY A 138 -29.28 -8.67 -2.99
C GLY A 138 -28.80 -7.22 -3.19
N LYS A 139 -27.73 -6.82 -2.54
CA LYS A 139 -27.05 -5.53 -2.78
C LYS A 139 -25.77 -5.75 -3.61
N SER A 140 -25.39 -4.71 -4.34
CA SER A 140 -24.14 -4.69 -5.10
C SER A 140 -23.13 -3.81 -4.39
N TYR A 141 -21.88 -4.25 -4.32
CA TYR A 141 -20.72 -3.45 -3.97
C TYR A 141 -20.12 -2.86 -5.25
N HIS A 142 -19.70 -1.63 -5.19
CA HIS A 142 -19.03 -0.95 -6.30
C HIS A 142 -17.86 -0.12 -5.78
N SER A 143 -16.70 -0.29 -6.38
CA SER A 143 -15.51 0.54 -6.14
C SER A 143 -14.76 0.74 -7.44
N GLN A 144 -13.92 1.74 -7.49
CA GLN A 144 -13.13 2.03 -8.68
C GLN A 144 -11.68 2.32 -8.31
N THR A 145 -10.76 1.64 -9.01
CA THR A 145 -9.33 1.91 -8.98
C THR A 145 -8.84 2.12 -10.40
N VAL A 146 -8.03 3.15 -10.61
CA VAL A 146 -7.45 3.47 -11.91
C VAL A 146 -5.94 3.56 -11.77
N TYR A 147 -5.23 2.74 -12.54
CA TYR A 147 -3.79 2.88 -12.74
C TYR A 147 -3.55 3.57 -14.08
N ARG A 148 -2.96 4.76 -14.03
CA ARG A 148 -2.63 5.54 -15.22
C ARG A 148 -1.12 5.48 -15.45
N PHE A 149 -0.72 5.02 -16.62
CA PHE A 149 0.67 4.90 -17.03
C PHE A 149 1.05 6.01 -18.01
N SER A 150 2.25 6.55 -17.82
CA SER A 150 2.83 7.57 -18.70
C SER A 150 4.36 7.49 -18.71
N VAL A 151 5.00 8.37 -19.42
CA VAL A 151 6.47 8.56 -19.44
C VAL A 151 6.75 10.04 -19.27
N ARG A 152 7.75 10.41 -18.48
CA ARG A 152 8.24 11.76 -18.27
C ARG A 152 9.75 11.89 -18.50
#